data_6d32126dd07603b78f32a357ee09e5e8
#
_entry.id   6d32126dd07603b78f32a357ee09e5e8
#
_cell.length_a   1.000
_cell.length_b   1.000
_cell.length_c   1.000
_cell.angle_alpha   90.00
_cell.angle_beta   90.00
_cell.angle_gamma   90.00
#
_symmetry.space_group_name_H-M   'P 1'
#
loop_
_entity.id
_entity.type
_entity.pdbx_description
1 polymer ?
#
loop_
_entity_poly.entity_id
_entity_poly.type
_entity_poly.pdbx_seq_one_letter_code
_entity_poly.pdbx_strand_id
1 'polypeptide(L)'
;MKNKLHIVVGIVALMAAQFVSAQEKDLRKVVFTGAARGLYYGDKIGQEEEDSITIPRMNSGHTLVDLGMNIRPNRNTEIQGVVRVRNDYGGFWGSGVSFDIRQLYIKGVAGGIVRYQLGDINYKLSPYTLSNTQQEIITQGPVVFQQQTRLMNYDNFYAADSSWRQQGAAAEFGLQFAKYFKELQFHTVATRVRTTDFGSINDRLFAGYNVNLVQSNFLEMGITHVTLFDIEGTSRNLSTFHNPVTTGTLLLKKDFSNWKMKVNVEAGTSKTYYEKFEGSPETNGKIFDAKWLGTNASKGLSLEAGWKYVSSDFRSPGAQTKRVNYNYQPTSFGRITNDQVVRNLTAFDLMRESNAYNRQLSSNLMLTQPKYDNITPYGTATPNRQGVTVNARYISPKQLFEISATQMMLQETRGEGTLIPRKFMRSEVKAVAHLSKRFGSKDKLFDVSVRFRNDNTSREEEENVRAVDLSTQILSVGMEYEFWDNWDLMLGIQQITFNGFDYTAVRNNFSEIYNFKEYQTDGSEFMQAAGVRYRFSDKSSLSMNLSNFKNTDAFDATQNYTIRQFMLLYQMNF
;
A
#
# COMPACT_ATOMS: atom_id res chain seq x y z
N MET A 1 -13.88 -24.90 -24.17
CA MET A 1 -13.29 -23.58 -23.94
C MET A 1 -11.97 -23.31 -24.68
N LYS A 2 -11.18 -24.32 -25.06
CA LYS A 2 -9.90 -24.17 -25.79
C LYS A 2 -9.98 -23.36 -27.10
N ASN A 3 -11.06 -23.48 -27.86
CA ASN A 3 -11.16 -22.80 -29.16
C ASN A 3 -11.47 -21.29 -29.10
N LYS A 4 -11.97 -20.77 -27.98
CA LYS A 4 -12.29 -19.33 -27.86
C LYS A 4 -11.07 -18.47 -27.47
N LEU A 5 -10.09 -19.05 -26.78
CA LEU A 5 -8.86 -18.35 -26.42
C LEU A 5 -7.96 -18.13 -27.64
N HIS A 6 -7.91 -19.10 -28.57
CA HIS A 6 -7.13 -18.96 -29.81
C HIS A 6 -7.69 -17.92 -30.78
N ILE A 7 -9.00 -17.68 -30.74
CA ILE A 7 -9.63 -16.65 -31.58
C ILE A 7 -9.27 -15.24 -31.08
N VAL A 8 -9.26 -15.02 -29.75
CA VAL A 8 -8.89 -13.72 -29.16
C VAL A 8 -7.41 -13.40 -29.38
N VAL A 9 -6.53 -14.37 -29.19
CA VAL A 9 -5.09 -14.23 -29.46
C VAL A 9 -4.83 -14.03 -30.96
N GLY A 10 -5.57 -14.73 -31.83
CA GLY A 10 -5.48 -14.56 -33.28
C GLY A 10 -5.92 -13.19 -33.77
N ILE A 11 -6.98 -12.61 -33.20
CA ILE A 11 -7.47 -11.26 -33.57
C ILE A 11 -6.49 -10.19 -33.13
N VAL A 12 -5.89 -10.32 -31.93
CA VAL A 12 -4.86 -9.40 -31.43
C VAL A 12 -3.58 -9.48 -32.28
N ALA A 13 -3.18 -10.68 -32.72
CA ALA A 13 -2.03 -10.88 -33.59
C ALA A 13 -2.27 -10.35 -35.03
N LEU A 14 -3.48 -10.50 -35.57
CA LEU A 14 -3.82 -9.98 -36.90
C LEU A 14 -3.95 -8.45 -36.94
N MET A 15 -4.39 -7.82 -35.85
CA MET A 15 -4.39 -6.34 -35.75
C MET A 15 -2.97 -5.77 -35.62
N ALA A 16 -2.04 -6.50 -35.01
CA ALA A 16 -0.64 -6.07 -34.89
C ALA A 16 0.12 -6.14 -36.22
N ALA A 17 -0.29 -6.98 -37.17
CA ALA A 17 0.42 -7.19 -38.42
C ALA A 17 0.11 -6.16 -39.53
N GLN A 18 -0.90 -5.31 -39.39
CA GLN A 18 -1.29 -4.36 -40.46
C GLN A 18 -0.73 -2.95 -40.35
N PHE A 19 0.10 -2.64 -39.34
CA PHE A 19 0.59 -1.29 -39.10
C PHE A 19 2.11 -1.11 -39.24
N VAL A 20 2.70 -1.65 -40.27
CA VAL A 20 4.06 -1.26 -40.68
C VAL A 20 3.96 -0.46 -41.97
N SER A 21 3.64 0.81 -41.89
CA SER A 21 4.05 1.80 -42.88
C SER A 21 3.49 3.21 -42.56
N ALA A 22 4.25 3.98 -41.86
CA ALA A 22 4.33 5.43 -42.05
C ALA A 22 5.60 5.91 -41.37
N GLN A 23 6.70 5.97 -42.13
CA GLN A 23 7.89 6.69 -41.73
C GLN A 23 7.57 8.18 -41.66
N GLU A 24 7.32 8.69 -40.46
CA GLU A 24 7.41 10.12 -40.20
C GLU A 24 8.79 10.40 -39.59
N LYS A 25 9.62 11.07 -40.38
CA LYS A 25 10.87 11.69 -39.94
C LYS A 25 10.58 12.65 -38.80
N ASP A 26 11.36 12.58 -37.74
CA ASP A 26 11.57 13.66 -36.76
C ASP A 26 10.86 13.61 -35.41
N LEU A 27 10.79 12.48 -34.72
CA LEU A 27 10.43 12.53 -33.27
C LEU A 27 11.09 11.44 -32.42
N ARG A 28 12.24 10.92 -32.79
CA ARG A 28 13.01 10.03 -31.90
C ARG A 28 13.61 10.85 -30.76
N LYS A 29 12.82 11.10 -29.73
CA LYS A 29 13.31 11.75 -28.52
C LYS A 29 13.71 10.67 -27.52
N VAL A 30 15.00 10.54 -27.28
CA VAL A 30 15.53 9.79 -26.14
C VAL A 30 15.68 10.80 -25.01
N VAL A 31 15.08 10.51 -23.86
CA VAL A 31 15.19 11.34 -22.66
C VAL A 31 15.83 10.47 -21.57
N PHE A 32 16.92 10.97 -21.02
CA PHE A 32 17.55 10.38 -19.85
C PHE A 32 17.01 11.05 -18.60
N THR A 33 16.72 10.24 -17.60
CA THR A 33 16.28 10.66 -16.26
C THR A 33 17.01 9.80 -15.26
N GLY A 34 17.05 10.22 -14.03
CA GLY A 34 17.68 9.38 -13.04
C GLY A 34 17.51 9.90 -11.62
N ALA A 35 17.94 9.05 -10.70
CA ALA A 35 18.05 9.38 -9.29
C ALA A 35 19.39 8.84 -8.77
N ALA A 36 20.08 9.63 -7.98
CA ALA A 36 21.28 9.21 -7.28
C ALA A 36 21.07 9.38 -5.77
N ARG A 37 21.61 8.44 -5.00
CA ARG A 37 21.49 8.43 -3.56
C ARG A 37 22.77 7.91 -2.91
N GLY A 38 23.24 8.62 -1.88
CA GLY A 38 24.19 8.12 -0.92
C GLY A 38 23.50 8.02 0.43
N LEU A 39 23.45 6.85 1.01
CA LEU A 39 22.82 6.60 2.31
C LEU A 39 23.82 5.94 3.25
N TYR A 40 23.93 6.49 4.45
CA TYR A 40 24.62 5.88 5.56
C TYR A 40 23.76 5.95 6.80
N TYR A 41 23.69 4.88 7.55
CA TYR A 41 23.11 4.87 8.89
C TYR A 41 23.90 3.98 9.83
N GLY A 42 23.96 4.44 11.09
CA GLY A 42 24.54 3.71 12.19
C GLY A 42 23.50 3.54 13.29
N ASP A 43 23.23 2.31 13.65
CA ASP A 43 22.31 1.95 14.73
C ASP A 43 23.10 1.51 15.95
N LYS A 44 22.68 2.00 17.11
CA LYS A 44 23.11 1.50 18.41
C LYS A 44 21.90 0.98 19.16
N ILE A 45 21.96 -0.28 19.56
CA ILE A 45 20.88 -0.94 20.28
C ILE A 45 21.28 -1.02 21.76
N GLY A 46 20.33 -0.70 22.65
CA GLY A 46 20.43 -0.88 24.09
C GLY A 46 19.25 -1.71 24.57
N GLN A 47 19.51 -2.77 25.33
CA GLN A 47 18.50 -3.54 26.05
C GLN A 47 18.50 -3.10 27.53
N GLU A 48 17.34 -3.19 28.19
CA GLU A 48 17.22 -2.81 29.62
C GLU A 48 17.79 -3.89 30.54
N GLU A 49 17.77 -5.17 30.16
CA GLU A 49 18.46 -6.25 30.87
C GLU A 49 19.86 -6.41 30.29
N GLU A 50 20.84 -5.98 31.05
CA GLU A 50 22.26 -6.18 30.75
C GLU A 50 22.65 -7.66 31.00
N ASP A 51 22.47 -8.49 30.00
CA ASP A 51 23.38 -9.62 29.87
C ASP A 51 24.72 -9.10 29.34
N SER A 52 25.82 -9.67 29.82
CA SER A 52 27.22 -9.26 29.61
C SER A 52 27.69 -9.20 28.16
N ILE A 53 26.80 -9.13 27.20
CA ILE A 53 27.06 -9.10 25.75
C ILE A 53 27.17 -7.64 25.27
N THR A 54 28.28 -7.33 24.69
CA THR A 54 28.56 -6.00 24.09
C THR A 54 27.45 -5.60 23.14
N ILE A 55 26.85 -4.44 23.39
CA ILE A 55 25.74 -3.88 22.61
C ILE A 55 26.15 -3.77 21.15
N PRO A 56 25.44 -4.40 20.21
CA PRO A 56 25.79 -4.36 18.81
C PRO A 56 25.60 -2.94 18.24
N ARG A 57 26.64 -2.46 17.58
CA ARG A 57 26.56 -1.33 16.69
C ARG A 57 26.52 -1.87 15.28
N MET A 58 25.53 -1.45 14.51
CA MET A 58 25.45 -1.78 13.10
C MET A 58 25.60 -0.51 12.28
N ASN A 59 26.57 -0.52 11.38
CA ASN A 59 26.71 0.52 10.37
C ASN A 59 26.36 -0.11 9.03
N SER A 60 25.52 0.56 8.28
CA SER A 60 25.19 0.14 6.93
C SER A 60 24.94 1.34 6.04
N GLY A 61 24.94 1.12 4.75
CA GLY A 61 24.69 2.14 3.78
C GLY A 61 24.99 1.68 2.38
N HIS A 62 24.71 2.54 1.44
CA HIS A 62 24.96 2.27 0.03
C HIS A 62 25.04 3.55 -0.78
N THR A 63 25.70 3.45 -1.92
CA THR A 63 25.52 4.36 -3.04
C THR A 63 24.62 3.70 -4.06
N LEU A 64 23.63 4.42 -4.57
CA LEU A 64 22.68 3.92 -5.55
C LEU A 64 22.50 4.95 -6.66
N VAL A 65 22.48 4.47 -7.90
CA VAL A 65 22.15 5.28 -9.08
C VAL A 65 21.12 4.52 -9.91
N ASP A 66 19.98 5.14 -10.13
CA ASP A 66 18.98 4.69 -11.10
C ASP A 66 19.12 5.51 -12.38
N LEU A 67 19.41 4.83 -13.48
CA LEU A 67 19.53 5.42 -14.81
C LEU A 67 18.29 5.06 -15.62
N GLY A 68 17.46 6.03 -15.87
CA GLY A 68 16.25 5.90 -16.67
C GLY A 68 16.47 6.35 -18.11
N MET A 69 16.00 5.55 -19.05
CA MET A 69 15.96 5.87 -20.47
C MET A 69 14.53 5.75 -20.97
N ASN A 70 13.99 6.85 -21.46
CA ASN A 70 12.69 6.91 -22.10
C ASN A 70 12.89 7.13 -23.59
N ILE A 71 12.45 6.18 -24.41
CA ILE A 71 12.57 6.19 -25.86
C ILE A 71 11.17 6.30 -26.46
N ARG A 72 10.98 7.28 -27.33
CA ARG A 72 9.76 7.43 -28.13
C ARG A 72 10.06 7.17 -29.59
N PRO A 73 9.99 5.89 -30.06
CA PRO A 73 10.31 5.54 -31.45
C PRO A 73 9.32 6.17 -32.43
N ASN A 74 8.12 6.47 -31.99
CA ASN A 74 7.09 7.20 -32.73
C ASN A 74 6.18 7.97 -31.74
N ARG A 75 5.18 8.71 -32.27
CA ARG A 75 4.25 9.50 -31.44
C ARG A 75 3.37 8.66 -30.51
N ASN A 76 3.14 7.40 -30.87
CA ASN A 76 2.16 6.54 -30.22
C ASN A 76 2.79 5.47 -29.32
N THR A 77 4.13 5.41 -29.24
CA THR A 77 4.84 4.37 -28.47
C THR A 77 5.90 4.99 -27.59
N GLU A 78 5.94 4.55 -26.36
CA GLU A 78 6.95 4.90 -25.36
C GLU A 78 7.53 3.61 -24.75
N ILE A 79 8.85 3.53 -24.71
CA ILE A 79 9.60 2.47 -24.07
C ILE A 79 10.40 3.09 -22.94
N GLN A 80 10.24 2.58 -21.74
CA GLN A 80 11.05 3.03 -20.60
C GLN A 80 11.75 1.86 -19.94
N GLY A 81 13.05 2.04 -19.72
CA GLY A 81 13.86 1.19 -18.88
C GLY A 81 14.53 2.00 -17.78
N VAL A 82 14.59 1.46 -16.57
CA VAL A 82 15.37 2.01 -15.46
C VAL A 82 16.31 0.93 -14.95
N VAL A 83 17.61 1.18 -15.10
CA VAL A 83 18.67 0.31 -14.60
C VAL A 83 19.16 0.86 -13.28
N ARG A 84 19.17 0.02 -12.26
CA ARG A 84 19.71 0.31 -10.94
C ARG A 84 21.10 -0.22 -10.79
N VAL A 85 22.00 0.64 -10.39
CA VAL A 85 23.35 0.30 -9.94
C VAL A 85 23.43 0.60 -8.46
N ARG A 86 23.74 -0.39 -7.65
CA ARG A 86 23.84 -0.24 -6.19
C ARG A 86 25.15 -0.83 -5.70
N ASN A 87 25.84 -0.07 -4.86
CA ASN A 87 27.05 -0.49 -4.18
C ASN A 87 26.83 -0.34 -2.67
N ASP A 88 26.71 -1.47 -1.97
CA ASP A 88 26.57 -1.50 -0.52
C ASP A 88 27.93 -1.32 0.17
N TYR A 89 27.95 -0.60 1.29
CA TYR A 89 29.18 -0.41 2.07
C TYR A 89 29.44 -1.67 2.90
N GLY A 90 30.34 -2.52 2.44
CA GLY A 90 30.58 -3.84 2.99
C GLY A 90 32.06 -4.20 3.17
N GLY A 91 32.85 -3.37 3.87
CA GLY A 91 34.24 -3.61 4.15
C GLY A 91 35.21 -2.93 3.16
N PHE A 92 36.52 -3.19 3.30
CA PHE A 92 37.57 -2.48 2.56
C PHE A 92 37.49 -2.65 1.02
N TRP A 93 37.11 -3.86 0.58
CA TRP A 93 36.93 -4.17 -0.84
C TRP A 93 35.47 -4.01 -1.32
N GLY A 94 34.56 -3.60 -0.45
CA GLY A 94 33.14 -3.51 -0.74
C GLY A 94 32.43 -4.87 -0.78
N SER A 95 31.12 -4.87 -0.78
CA SER A 95 30.28 -6.06 -0.96
C SER A 95 30.01 -6.38 -2.44
N GLY A 96 30.58 -5.61 -3.35
CA GLY A 96 30.33 -5.68 -4.78
C GLY A 96 29.20 -4.77 -5.25
N VAL A 97 29.18 -4.55 -6.54
CA VAL A 97 28.16 -3.74 -7.21
C VAL A 97 27.08 -4.65 -7.75
N SER A 98 25.83 -4.40 -7.36
CA SER A 98 24.67 -5.09 -7.93
C SER A 98 24.05 -4.27 -9.05
N PHE A 99 23.58 -4.97 -10.09
CA PHE A 99 22.82 -4.41 -11.21
C PHE A 99 21.42 -5.03 -11.19
N ASP A 100 20.41 -4.21 -11.31
CA ASP A 100 19.03 -4.66 -11.34
C ASP A 100 18.22 -3.82 -12.33
N ILE A 101 17.25 -4.43 -12.98
CA ILE A 101 16.25 -3.72 -13.78
C ILE A 101 15.11 -3.32 -12.85
N ARG A 102 15.14 -2.05 -12.42
CA ARG A 102 14.12 -1.53 -11.52
C ARG A 102 12.77 -1.39 -12.21
N GLN A 103 12.75 -1.03 -13.50
CA GLN A 103 11.54 -0.81 -14.26
C GLN A 103 11.78 -1.08 -15.74
N LEU A 104 10.83 -1.78 -16.38
CA LEU A 104 10.85 -1.96 -17.83
C LEU A 104 9.42 -2.06 -18.33
N TYR A 105 9.02 -1.14 -19.22
CA TYR A 105 7.72 -1.22 -19.87
C TYR A 105 7.72 -0.66 -21.28
N ILE A 106 6.74 -1.11 -22.04
CA ILE A 106 6.35 -0.56 -23.33
C ILE A 106 4.90 -0.13 -23.20
N LYS A 107 4.59 1.12 -23.50
CA LYS A 107 3.20 1.60 -23.56
C LYS A 107 2.96 2.38 -24.83
N GLY A 108 1.71 2.40 -25.27
CA GLY A 108 1.37 3.14 -26.48
C GLY A 108 -0.12 3.13 -26.80
N VAL A 109 -0.42 3.63 -28.00
CA VAL A 109 -1.77 3.66 -28.56
C VAL A 109 -1.76 2.93 -29.90
N ALA A 110 -2.44 1.80 -29.97
CA ALA A 110 -2.61 1.03 -31.19
C ALA A 110 -3.84 1.49 -31.96
N GLY A 111 -3.69 1.74 -33.28
CA GLY A 111 -4.78 2.16 -34.14
C GLY A 111 -5.46 3.49 -33.73
N GLY A 112 -4.82 4.31 -32.89
CA GLY A 112 -5.41 5.54 -32.36
C GLY A 112 -6.52 5.32 -31.32
N ILE A 113 -6.82 4.08 -30.96
CA ILE A 113 -7.99 3.71 -30.12
C ILE A 113 -7.57 2.96 -28.86
N VAL A 114 -6.75 1.91 -28.99
CA VAL A 114 -6.41 1.03 -27.88
C VAL A 114 -5.12 1.49 -27.21
N ARG A 115 -5.20 1.96 -25.98
CA ARG A 115 -4.03 2.18 -25.13
C ARG A 115 -3.58 0.85 -24.56
N TYR A 116 -2.30 0.58 -24.58
CA TYR A 116 -1.72 -0.65 -24.04
C TYR A 116 -0.48 -0.37 -23.23
N GLN A 117 -0.20 -1.26 -22.28
CA GLN A 117 1.04 -1.29 -21.52
C GLN A 117 1.47 -2.74 -21.31
N LEU A 118 2.76 -3.03 -21.55
CA LEU A 118 3.38 -4.35 -21.42
C LEU A 118 4.62 -4.24 -20.52
N GLY A 119 4.89 -5.23 -19.71
CA GLY A 119 6.00 -5.25 -18.76
C GLY A 119 5.56 -4.79 -17.39
N ASP A 120 6.26 -3.82 -16.81
CA ASP A 120 5.85 -3.24 -15.53
C ASP A 120 4.63 -2.34 -15.72
N ILE A 121 3.57 -2.63 -14.97
CA ILE A 121 2.31 -1.89 -15.03
C ILE A 121 1.93 -1.39 -13.64
N ASN A 122 1.17 -0.29 -13.60
CA ASN A 122 0.50 0.21 -12.41
C ASN A 122 -0.99 0.31 -12.71
N TYR A 123 -1.73 -0.71 -12.32
CA TYR A 123 -3.14 -0.82 -12.65
C TYR A 123 -3.99 -0.92 -11.39
N LYS A 124 -5.12 -0.21 -11.39
CA LYS A 124 -6.11 -0.19 -10.32
C LYS A 124 -7.49 -0.30 -10.96
N LEU A 125 -8.42 -0.99 -10.31
CA LEU A 125 -9.80 -1.11 -10.76
C LEU A 125 -10.75 -0.55 -9.70
N SER A 126 -11.09 -1.36 -8.69
CA SER A 126 -11.90 -0.90 -7.58
C SER A 126 -11.28 -1.28 -6.22
N PRO A 127 -11.72 -0.63 -5.12
CA PRO A 127 -11.28 -0.99 -3.77
C PRO A 127 -11.57 -2.44 -3.36
N TYR A 128 -12.51 -3.11 -4.03
CA TYR A 128 -12.91 -4.49 -3.73
C TYR A 128 -12.40 -5.53 -4.73
N THR A 129 -11.74 -5.10 -5.81
CA THR A 129 -11.21 -6.01 -6.86
C THR A 129 -9.70 -5.91 -7.02
N LEU A 130 -9.18 -4.78 -7.50
CA LEU A 130 -7.76 -4.51 -7.62
C LEU A 130 -7.45 -3.09 -7.11
N SER A 131 -7.02 -3.00 -5.88
CA SER A 131 -6.62 -1.72 -5.26
C SER A 131 -5.18 -1.34 -5.59
N ASN A 132 -4.28 -2.30 -5.61
CA ASN A 132 -2.85 -2.15 -5.91
C ASN A 132 -2.16 -0.97 -5.21
N THR A 133 -2.54 -0.68 -3.98
CA THR A 133 -1.96 0.40 -3.19
C THR A 133 -1.60 -0.13 -1.81
N GLN A 134 -0.41 0.21 -1.32
CA GLN A 134 -0.05 -0.06 0.05
C GLN A 134 -0.59 1.06 0.94
N GLN A 135 -1.28 0.70 2.02
CA GLN A 135 -1.81 1.63 3.01
C GLN A 135 -1.34 1.21 4.39
N GLU A 136 -0.12 1.58 4.74
CA GLU A 136 0.38 1.36 6.09
C GLU A 136 0.18 2.64 6.92
N ILE A 137 -0.71 2.55 7.90
CA ILE A 137 -1.15 3.72 8.69
C ILE A 137 -0.05 4.18 9.65
N ILE A 138 0.78 3.27 10.12
CA ILE A 138 1.82 3.55 11.11
C ILE A 138 2.92 4.42 10.52
N THR A 139 3.20 4.25 9.22
CA THR A 139 4.25 5.00 8.53
C THR A 139 3.87 6.46 8.20
N GLN A 140 2.63 6.87 8.50
CA GLN A 140 2.15 8.23 8.30
C GLN A 140 2.52 9.12 9.49
N GLY A 141 3.79 9.35 9.69
CA GLY A 141 4.32 10.19 10.77
C GLY A 141 4.87 11.53 10.30
N PRO A 142 5.59 12.24 11.18
CA PRO A 142 6.29 13.48 10.88
C PRO A 142 7.27 13.38 9.71
N VAL A 143 7.56 14.50 9.06
CA VAL A 143 8.41 14.57 7.85
C VAL A 143 9.80 13.96 8.08
N VAL A 144 10.38 14.13 9.26
CA VAL A 144 11.70 13.56 9.59
C VAL A 144 11.70 12.02 9.50
N PHE A 145 10.61 11.34 9.86
CA PHE A 145 10.45 9.89 9.72
C PHE A 145 10.07 9.50 8.28
N GLN A 146 9.32 10.36 7.59
CA GLN A 146 8.88 10.09 6.21
C GLN A 146 10.05 9.98 5.23
N GLN A 147 11.23 10.53 5.53
CA GLN A 147 12.40 10.38 4.65
C GLN A 147 12.74 8.90 4.43
N GLN A 148 12.83 8.10 5.49
CA GLN A 148 13.08 6.67 5.39
C GLN A 148 11.94 5.94 4.66
N THR A 149 10.70 6.26 5.00
CA THR A 149 9.53 5.69 4.33
C THR A 149 9.51 5.99 2.82
N ARG A 150 9.90 7.22 2.41
CA ARG A 150 10.00 7.57 0.99
C ARG A 150 11.09 6.77 0.27
N LEU A 151 12.24 6.53 0.92
CA LEU A 151 13.28 5.68 0.36
C LEU A 151 12.81 4.23 0.21
N MET A 152 12.18 3.70 1.24
CA MET A 152 11.61 2.34 1.22
C MET A 152 10.54 2.22 0.13
N ASN A 153 9.64 3.19 0.00
CA ASN A 153 8.62 3.21 -1.04
C ASN A 153 9.25 3.30 -2.45
N TYR A 154 10.23 4.19 -2.62
CA TYR A 154 10.94 4.31 -3.88
C TYR A 154 11.62 2.99 -4.29
N ASP A 155 12.22 2.27 -3.35
CA ASP A 155 12.93 1.03 -3.63
C ASP A 155 12.00 -0.14 -3.95
N ASN A 156 10.80 -0.17 -3.40
CA ASN A 156 9.92 -1.33 -3.44
C ASN A 156 8.70 -1.16 -4.34
N PHE A 157 8.19 0.06 -4.48
CA PHE A 157 6.95 0.30 -5.19
C PHE A 157 7.18 0.86 -6.59
N TYR A 158 6.16 0.71 -7.41
CA TYR A 158 6.20 1.17 -8.80
C TYR A 158 6.19 2.70 -8.90
N ALA A 159 5.34 3.36 -8.09
CA ALA A 159 5.12 4.79 -8.13
C ALA A 159 5.19 5.43 -6.74
N ALA A 160 5.32 6.75 -6.71
CA ALA A 160 5.38 7.52 -5.47
C ALA A 160 4.12 7.41 -4.59
N ASP A 161 3.00 6.97 -5.15
CA ASP A 161 1.75 6.73 -4.45
C ASP A 161 1.68 5.36 -3.73
N SER A 162 2.83 4.71 -3.55
CA SER A 162 2.95 3.39 -2.91
C SER A 162 2.20 2.27 -3.65
N SER A 163 2.10 2.36 -4.97
CA SER A 163 1.55 1.29 -5.80
C SER A 163 2.54 0.15 -5.97
N TRP A 164 2.06 -1.08 -5.80
CA TRP A 164 2.87 -2.27 -6.01
C TRP A 164 3.22 -2.44 -7.48
N ARG A 165 4.44 -2.89 -7.72
CA ARG A 165 4.91 -3.28 -9.04
C ARG A 165 4.17 -4.53 -9.50
N GLN A 166 3.53 -4.44 -10.65
CA GLN A 166 2.86 -5.55 -11.32
C GLN A 166 3.58 -5.81 -12.64
N GLN A 167 3.76 -7.08 -13.01
CA GLN A 167 4.37 -7.47 -14.28
C GLN A 167 3.36 -8.21 -15.14
N GLY A 168 3.10 -7.69 -16.34
CA GLY A 168 2.10 -8.27 -17.23
C GLY A 168 1.71 -7.34 -18.37
N ALA A 169 0.42 -7.32 -18.67
CA ALA A 169 -0.17 -6.52 -19.74
C ALA A 169 -1.45 -5.84 -19.26
N ALA A 170 -1.67 -4.63 -19.74
CA ALA A 170 -2.94 -3.91 -19.59
C ALA A 170 -3.34 -3.28 -20.91
N ALA A 171 -4.64 -3.20 -21.17
CA ALA A 171 -5.18 -2.51 -22.32
C ALA A 171 -6.49 -1.82 -21.95
N GLU A 172 -6.72 -0.65 -22.56
CA GLU A 172 -7.93 0.11 -22.38
C GLU A 172 -8.35 0.79 -23.69
N PHE A 173 -9.66 0.89 -23.90
CA PHE A 173 -10.23 1.66 -25.00
C PHE A 173 -11.61 2.17 -24.64
N GLY A 174 -12.04 3.24 -25.31
CA GLY A 174 -13.35 3.83 -25.14
C GLY A 174 -14.06 4.03 -26.49
N LEU A 175 -15.37 3.78 -26.49
CA LEU A 175 -16.26 4.02 -27.61
C LEU A 175 -17.20 5.18 -27.25
N GLN A 176 -17.21 6.21 -28.05
CA GLN A 176 -18.09 7.39 -27.86
C GLN A 176 -19.35 7.25 -28.71
N PHE A 177 -20.46 7.69 -28.16
CA PHE A 177 -21.77 7.60 -28.78
C PHE A 177 -22.49 8.94 -28.76
N ALA A 178 -23.22 9.21 -29.82
CA ALA A 178 -23.96 10.47 -29.96
C ALA A 178 -25.33 10.49 -29.25
N LYS A 179 -25.91 9.32 -28.97
CA LYS A 179 -27.26 9.16 -28.40
C LYS A 179 -27.25 8.13 -27.26
N TYR A 180 -28.18 8.25 -26.32
CA TYR A 180 -28.49 7.38 -25.19
C TYR A 180 -27.42 7.32 -24.12
N PHE A 181 -26.16 7.17 -24.45
CA PHE A 181 -25.03 7.19 -23.52
C PHE A 181 -23.82 7.83 -24.22
N LYS A 182 -22.91 8.37 -23.41
CA LYS A 182 -21.76 9.15 -23.90
C LYS A 182 -20.60 8.27 -24.30
N GLU A 183 -20.27 7.31 -23.45
CA GLU A 183 -19.05 6.54 -23.60
C GLU A 183 -19.22 5.14 -22.98
N LEU A 184 -18.61 4.16 -23.61
CA LEU A 184 -18.40 2.83 -23.08
C LEU A 184 -16.90 2.59 -23.01
N GLN A 185 -16.38 2.39 -21.79
CA GLN A 185 -14.95 2.19 -21.52
C GLN A 185 -14.67 0.74 -21.18
N PHE A 186 -13.60 0.20 -21.73
CA PHE A 186 -13.11 -1.15 -21.47
C PHE A 186 -11.70 -1.09 -20.93
N HIS A 187 -11.47 -1.77 -19.84
CA HIS A 187 -10.18 -1.90 -19.19
C HIS A 187 -9.88 -3.37 -18.97
N THR A 188 -8.69 -3.82 -19.31
CA THR A 188 -8.24 -5.18 -19.09
C THR A 188 -6.85 -5.23 -18.49
N VAL A 189 -6.61 -6.22 -17.66
CA VAL A 189 -5.32 -6.44 -17.02
C VAL A 189 -5.04 -7.92 -16.87
N ALA A 190 -3.80 -8.33 -17.09
CA ALA A 190 -3.31 -9.67 -16.80
C ALA A 190 -1.89 -9.58 -16.27
N THR A 191 -1.63 -10.17 -15.10
CA THR A 191 -0.32 -10.16 -14.44
C THR A 191 0.07 -11.54 -13.97
N ARG A 192 1.35 -11.86 -14.05
CA ARG A 192 1.90 -13.08 -13.47
C ARG A 192 2.28 -12.80 -12.01
N VAL A 193 1.64 -13.49 -11.09
CA VAL A 193 1.80 -13.27 -9.65
C VAL A 193 2.89 -14.17 -9.09
N ARG A 194 2.97 -15.40 -9.58
CA ARG A 194 3.92 -16.41 -9.12
C ARG A 194 4.34 -17.32 -10.26
N THR A 195 5.64 -17.61 -10.33
CA THR A 195 6.18 -18.59 -11.28
C THR A 195 6.08 -20.00 -10.73
N THR A 196 5.94 -20.99 -11.61
CA THR A 196 6.04 -22.41 -11.25
C THR A 196 7.44 -22.79 -10.79
N ASP A 197 7.54 -23.77 -9.90
CA ASP A 197 8.78 -24.48 -9.56
C ASP A 197 8.91 -25.80 -10.35
N PHE A 198 7.97 -26.07 -11.28
CA PHE A 198 7.82 -27.32 -12.03
C PHE A 198 7.55 -28.57 -11.15
N GLY A 199 7.57 -28.42 -9.85
CA GLY A 199 7.32 -29.46 -8.85
C GLY A 199 5.93 -29.37 -8.25
N SER A 200 5.81 -28.60 -7.19
CA SER A 200 4.61 -28.51 -6.35
C SER A 200 3.82 -27.20 -6.51
N ILE A 201 4.45 -26.19 -7.13
CA ILE A 201 3.89 -24.84 -7.24
C ILE A 201 3.46 -24.58 -8.69
N ASN A 202 2.18 -24.35 -8.90
CA ASN A 202 1.64 -23.93 -10.19
C ASN A 202 1.96 -22.45 -10.50
N ASP A 203 2.07 -22.11 -11.79
CA ASP A 203 2.01 -20.73 -12.24
C ASP A 203 0.70 -20.10 -11.78
N ARG A 204 0.78 -18.89 -11.23
CA ARG A 204 -0.40 -18.15 -10.77
C ARG A 204 -0.52 -16.82 -11.50
N LEU A 205 -1.68 -16.59 -12.06
CA LEU A 205 -2.03 -15.35 -12.75
C LEU A 205 -3.12 -14.61 -11.97
N PHE A 206 -3.08 -13.29 -12.10
CA PHE A 206 -4.19 -12.41 -11.77
C PHE A 206 -4.62 -11.72 -13.05
N ALA A 207 -5.89 -11.88 -13.44
CA ALA A 207 -6.43 -11.27 -14.64
C ALA A 207 -7.83 -10.72 -14.40
N GLY A 208 -8.20 -9.69 -15.15
CA GLY A 208 -9.54 -9.14 -15.03
C GLY A 208 -9.85 -8.05 -16.05
N TYR A 209 -11.09 -7.61 -16.00
CA TYR A 209 -11.60 -6.54 -16.84
C TYR A 209 -12.60 -5.67 -16.07
N ASN A 210 -12.73 -4.45 -16.54
CA ASN A 210 -13.80 -3.53 -16.15
C ASN A 210 -14.47 -3.00 -17.42
N VAL A 211 -15.79 -2.97 -17.40
CA VAL A 211 -16.61 -2.31 -18.43
C VAL A 211 -17.38 -1.21 -17.74
N ASN A 212 -17.14 0.04 -18.14
CA ASN A 212 -17.78 1.21 -17.55
C ASN A 212 -18.61 1.95 -18.59
N LEU A 213 -19.90 2.13 -18.32
CA LEU A 213 -20.85 2.87 -19.13
C LEU A 213 -21.04 4.27 -18.53
N VAL A 214 -20.61 5.29 -19.24
CA VAL A 214 -20.89 6.70 -18.93
C VAL A 214 -22.17 7.09 -19.66
N GLN A 215 -23.30 7.02 -18.98
CA GLN A 215 -24.58 7.39 -19.57
C GLN A 215 -24.67 8.91 -19.76
N SER A 216 -24.25 9.69 -18.75
CA SER A 216 -24.32 11.15 -18.76
C SER A 216 -23.28 11.73 -17.78
N ASN A 217 -23.27 13.05 -17.60
CA ASN A 217 -22.51 13.67 -16.53
C ASN A 217 -23.03 13.33 -15.14
N PHE A 218 -24.26 12.83 -15.06
CA PHE A 218 -24.93 12.48 -13.81
C PHE A 218 -24.74 11.01 -13.43
N LEU A 219 -24.74 10.09 -14.40
CA LEU A 219 -24.82 8.63 -14.15
C LEU A 219 -23.69 7.91 -14.88
N GLU A 220 -22.93 7.11 -14.11
CA GLU A 220 -21.98 6.12 -14.61
C GLU A 220 -22.27 4.76 -13.93
N MET A 221 -22.14 3.68 -14.68
CA MET A 221 -22.33 2.31 -14.21
C MET A 221 -21.19 1.44 -14.70
N GLY A 222 -20.72 0.52 -13.87
CA GLY A 222 -19.62 -0.35 -14.26
C GLY A 222 -19.80 -1.78 -13.75
N ILE A 223 -19.14 -2.70 -14.42
CA ILE A 223 -18.97 -4.09 -13.97
C ILE A 223 -17.48 -4.40 -14.01
N THR A 224 -16.96 -4.91 -12.91
CA THR A 224 -15.58 -5.36 -12.79
C THR A 224 -15.56 -6.84 -12.46
N HIS A 225 -14.77 -7.59 -13.21
CA HIS A 225 -14.49 -8.99 -12.93
C HIS A 225 -12.98 -9.21 -12.89
N VAL A 226 -12.51 -9.81 -11.80
CA VAL A 226 -11.11 -10.21 -11.65
C VAL A 226 -11.04 -11.64 -11.16
N THR A 227 -9.96 -12.33 -11.47
CA THR A 227 -9.71 -13.68 -10.96
C THR A 227 -8.22 -13.87 -10.67
N LEU A 228 -7.93 -14.46 -9.51
CA LEU A 228 -6.64 -15.02 -9.18
C LEU A 228 -6.72 -16.53 -9.37
N PHE A 229 -5.87 -17.11 -10.22
CA PHE A 229 -5.97 -18.52 -10.55
C PHE A 229 -4.64 -19.17 -10.90
N ASP A 230 -4.55 -20.46 -10.65
CA ASP A 230 -3.43 -21.28 -11.04
C ASP A 230 -3.62 -21.83 -12.47
N ILE A 231 -2.53 -21.89 -13.25
CA ILE A 231 -2.54 -22.49 -14.58
C ILE A 231 -2.33 -23.99 -14.44
N GLU A 232 -3.30 -24.77 -14.91
CA GLU A 232 -3.24 -26.23 -14.90
C GLU A 232 -2.05 -26.75 -15.72
N GLY A 233 -1.40 -27.82 -15.24
CA GLY A 233 -0.33 -28.51 -15.95
C GLY A 233 1.02 -27.81 -15.97
N THR A 234 1.18 -26.73 -15.18
CA THR A 234 2.47 -26.03 -15.05
C THR A 234 3.36 -26.60 -13.96
N SER A 235 2.84 -27.48 -13.10
CA SER A 235 3.57 -28.27 -12.12
C SER A 235 3.00 -29.70 -12.04
N ARG A 236 3.57 -30.54 -11.16
CA ARG A 236 3.04 -31.86 -10.85
C ARG A 236 1.82 -31.82 -9.92
N ASN A 237 1.56 -30.66 -9.31
CA ASN A 237 0.37 -30.47 -8.49
C ASN A 237 -0.87 -30.36 -9.39
N LEU A 238 -1.77 -31.29 -9.28
CA LEU A 238 -3.01 -31.33 -10.05
C LEU A 238 -4.07 -30.36 -9.50
N SER A 239 -3.96 -29.97 -8.23
CA SER A 239 -4.88 -29.03 -7.60
C SER A 239 -4.60 -27.60 -8.06
N THR A 240 -5.62 -26.91 -8.54
CA THR A 240 -5.54 -25.53 -9.01
C THR A 240 -6.45 -24.62 -8.20
N PHE A 241 -5.90 -23.52 -7.73
CA PHE A 241 -6.62 -22.49 -6.97
C PHE A 241 -7.35 -21.52 -7.90
N HIS A 242 -8.58 -21.15 -7.53
CA HIS A 242 -9.40 -20.16 -8.23
C HIS A 242 -10.09 -19.21 -7.27
N ASN A 243 -10.01 -17.92 -7.55
CA ASN A 243 -10.73 -16.88 -6.80
C ASN A 243 -11.29 -15.80 -7.75
N PRO A 244 -12.43 -16.05 -8.40
CA PRO A 244 -13.17 -15.03 -9.13
C PRO A 244 -13.86 -14.06 -8.16
N VAL A 245 -13.79 -12.77 -8.50
CA VAL A 245 -14.47 -11.66 -7.81
C VAL A 245 -15.18 -10.82 -8.86
N THR A 246 -16.46 -10.56 -8.65
CA THR A 246 -17.28 -9.73 -9.57
C THR A 246 -17.97 -8.65 -8.78
N THR A 247 -17.82 -7.40 -9.20
CA THR A 247 -18.51 -6.26 -8.60
C THR A 247 -19.21 -5.41 -9.66
N GLY A 248 -20.35 -4.84 -9.27
CA GLY A 248 -21.05 -3.80 -10.03
C GLY A 248 -20.92 -2.46 -9.32
N THR A 249 -20.70 -1.39 -10.06
CA THR A 249 -20.57 -0.03 -9.55
C THR A 249 -21.63 0.89 -10.13
N LEU A 250 -22.14 1.81 -9.30
CA LEU A 250 -23.04 2.88 -9.69
C LEU A 250 -22.49 4.20 -9.14
N LEU A 251 -22.25 5.17 -10.00
CA LEU A 251 -21.76 6.49 -9.61
C LEU A 251 -22.73 7.57 -10.08
N LEU A 252 -23.32 8.28 -9.13
CA LEU A 252 -24.18 9.43 -9.36
C LEU A 252 -23.40 10.71 -9.04
N LYS A 253 -23.44 11.70 -9.93
CA LYS A 253 -22.74 12.98 -9.78
C LYS A 253 -23.73 14.13 -10.00
N LYS A 254 -23.75 15.09 -9.09
CA LYS A 254 -24.59 16.28 -9.24
C LYS A 254 -23.94 17.50 -8.60
N ASP A 255 -23.97 18.60 -9.32
CA ASP A 255 -23.52 19.89 -8.82
C ASP A 255 -24.73 20.72 -8.35
N PHE A 256 -24.65 21.24 -7.12
CA PHE A 256 -25.64 22.14 -6.51
C PHE A 256 -24.95 23.42 -6.05
N SER A 257 -25.14 24.51 -6.80
CA SER A 257 -24.45 25.76 -6.47
C SER A 257 -22.94 25.54 -6.28
N ASN A 258 -22.43 25.73 -5.07
CA ASN A 258 -21.01 25.57 -4.75
C ASN A 258 -20.62 24.15 -4.29
N TRP A 259 -21.57 23.23 -4.22
CA TRP A 259 -21.35 21.85 -3.80
C TRP A 259 -21.30 20.89 -4.99
N LYS A 260 -20.26 20.06 -5.04
CA LYS A 260 -20.18 18.90 -5.94
C LYS A 260 -20.49 17.66 -5.11
N MET A 261 -21.55 16.97 -5.48
CA MET A 261 -22.01 15.76 -4.79
C MET A 261 -21.77 14.52 -5.63
N LYS A 262 -21.33 13.46 -5.00
CA LYS A 262 -21.15 12.14 -5.60
C LYS A 262 -21.72 11.08 -4.67
N VAL A 263 -22.43 10.12 -5.23
CA VAL A 263 -22.84 8.89 -4.55
C VAL A 263 -22.21 7.74 -5.33
N ASN A 264 -21.41 6.95 -4.67
CA ASN A 264 -20.79 5.75 -5.22
C ASN A 264 -21.33 4.53 -4.50
N VAL A 265 -21.86 3.58 -5.24
CA VAL A 265 -22.33 2.28 -4.71
C VAL A 265 -21.57 1.19 -5.42
N GLU A 266 -21.00 0.26 -4.66
CA GLU A 266 -20.37 -0.95 -5.19
C GLU A 266 -20.97 -2.17 -4.49
N ALA A 267 -21.40 -3.17 -5.27
CA ALA A 267 -21.93 -4.42 -4.75
C ALA A 267 -21.35 -5.60 -5.54
N GLY A 268 -21.09 -6.72 -4.88
CA GLY A 268 -20.47 -7.83 -5.57
C GLY A 268 -20.31 -9.09 -4.76
N THR A 269 -19.67 -10.06 -5.39
CA THR A 269 -19.44 -11.39 -4.83
C THR A 269 -18.02 -11.87 -5.11
N SER A 270 -17.50 -12.70 -4.23
CA SER A 270 -16.28 -13.47 -4.43
C SER A 270 -16.54 -14.95 -4.21
N LYS A 271 -15.83 -15.78 -4.93
CA LYS A 271 -15.83 -17.23 -4.75
C LYS A 271 -14.39 -17.72 -4.63
N THR A 272 -14.12 -18.66 -3.72
CA THR A 272 -12.81 -19.31 -3.62
C THR A 272 -13.02 -20.82 -3.66
N TYR A 273 -12.27 -21.52 -4.54
CA TYR A 273 -12.34 -22.98 -4.66
C TYR A 273 -11.04 -23.55 -5.24
N TYR A 274 -10.86 -24.85 -5.05
CA TYR A 274 -9.76 -25.62 -5.63
C TYR A 274 -10.36 -26.67 -6.58
N GLU A 275 -9.90 -26.71 -7.83
CA GLU A 275 -10.24 -27.78 -8.74
C GLU A 275 -9.38 -29.02 -8.47
N LYS A 276 -9.94 -30.22 -8.72
CA LYS A 276 -9.26 -31.52 -8.56
C LYS A 276 -8.74 -31.81 -7.13
N PHE A 277 -9.33 -31.17 -6.14
CA PHE A 277 -9.08 -31.48 -4.73
C PHE A 277 -10.41 -31.83 -4.06
N GLU A 278 -10.65 -33.15 -3.90
CA GLU A 278 -11.89 -33.65 -3.28
C GLU A 278 -11.99 -33.17 -1.83
N GLY A 279 -13.16 -32.65 -1.44
CA GLY A 279 -13.40 -32.15 -0.09
C GLY A 279 -12.81 -30.77 0.18
N SER A 280 -12.28 -30.07 -0.83
CA SER A 280 -11.83 -28.71 -0.63
C SER A 280 -13.02 -27.77 -0.30
N PRO A 281 -12.87 -26.90 0.68
CA PRO A 281 -13.93 -25.95 1.02
C PRO A 281 -14.12 -24.94 -0.10
N GLU A 282 -15.38 -24.69 -0.43
CA GLU A 282 -15.79 -23.60 -1.30
C GLU A 282 -16.32 -22.46 -0.45
N THR A 283 -15.81 -21.24 -0.64
CA THR A 283 -16.31 -20.07 0.07
C THR A 283 -16.98 -19.09 -0.87
N ASN A 284 -18.09 -18.53 -0.45
CA ASN A 284 -18.86 -17.54 -1.19
C ASN A 284 -19.03 -16.28 -0.33
N GLY A 285 -18.42 -15.18 -0.75
CA GLY A 285 -18.50 -13.90 -0.06
C GLY A 285 -19.32 -12.86 -0.80
N LYS A 286 -19.82 -11.87 -0.08
CA LYS A 286 -20.62 -10.76 -0.63
C LYS A 286 -20.10 -9.44 -0.08
N ILE A 287 -20.21 -8.39 -0.91
CA ILE A 287 -19.95 -7.01 -0.49
C ILE A 287 -21.08 -6.09 -0.91
N PHE A 288 -21.26 -5.04 -0.10
CA PHE A 288 -22.02 -3.85 -0.45
C PHE A 288 -21.35 -2.64 0.20
N ASP A 289 -21.12 -1.58 -0.56
CA ASP A 289 -20.52 -0.33 -0.09
C ASP A 289 -21.25 0.84 -0.76
N ALA A 290 -21.78 1.75 0.04
CA ALA A 290 -22.44 2.96 -0.44
C ALA A 290 -21.79 4.18 0.22
N LYS A 291 -21.27 5.11 -0.57
CA LYS A 291 -20.57 6.31 -0.11
C LYS A 291 -21.15 7.55 -0.74
N TRP A 292 -21.43 8.52 0.08
CA TRP A 292 -21.73 9.88 -0.33
C TRP A 292 -20.54 10.79 -0.09
N LEU A 293 -20.19 11.61 -1.07
CA LEU A 293 -19.13 12.62 -1.00
C LEU A 293 -19.68 13.97 -1.41
N GLY A 294 -19.58 14.96 -0.54
CA GLY A 294 -19.89 16.35 -0.81
C GLY A 294 -18.64 17.23 -0.71
N THR A 295 -18.31 17.98 -1.75
CA THR A 295 -17.18 18.92 -1.76
C THR A 295 -17.65 20.33 -2.06
N ASN A 296 -17.20 21.29 -1.25
CA ASN A 296 -17.40 22.71 -1.46
C ASN A 296 -16.05 23.41 -1.61
N ALA A 297 -15.63 23.62 -2.85
CA ALA A 297 -14.31 24.16 -3.15
C ALA A 297 -14.14 25.60 -2.64
N SER A 298 -15.19 26.43 -2.64
CA SER A 298 -15.14 27.82 -2.18
C SER A 298 -14.93 27.94 -0.67
N LYS A 299 -15.43 26.95 0.08
CA LYS A 299 -15.26 26.86 1.55
C LYS A 299 -14.13 25.93 1.96
N GLY A 300 -13.46 25.26 1.02
CA GLY A 300 -12.40 24.29 1.31
C GLY A 300 -12.89 23.05 2.10
N LEU A 301 -14.20 22.75 2.03
CA LEU A 301 -14.82 21.67 2.83
C LEU A 301 -15.10 20.44 1.96
N SER A 302 -14.72 19.27 2.47
CA SER A 302 -15.08 17.96 1.89
C SER A 302 -15.64 17.07 3.01
N LEU A 303 -16.81 16.49 2.77
CA LEU A 303 -17.48 15.57 3.69
C LEU A 303 -17.76 14.26 2.96
N GLU A 304 -17.43 13.14 3.58
CA GLU A 304 -17.75 11.80 3.09
C GLU A 304 -18.46 11.02 4.19
N ALA A 305 -19.52 10.33 3.84
CA ALA A 305 -20.20 9.39 4.71
C ALA A 305 -20.50 8.12 3.92
N GLY A 306 -20.23 6.96 4.50
CA GLY A 306 -20.44 5.69 3.85
C GLY A 306 -20.90 4.61 4.82
N TRP A 307 -21.62 3.63 4.26
CA TRP A 307 -21.95 2.39 4.93
C TRP A 307 -21.44 1.23 4.10
N LYS A 308 -20.80 0.25 4.77
CA LYS A 308 -20.28 -0.93 4.10
C LYS A 308 -20.71 -2.22 4.80
N TYR A 309 -20.80 -3.27 4.01
CA TYR A 309 -20.95 -4.65 4.41
C TYR A 309 -19.96 -5.51 3.63
N VAL A 310 -19.09 -6.22 4.34
CA VAL A 310 -18.16 -7.20 3.77
C VAL A 310 -18.32 -8.49 4.55
N SER A 311 -18.87 -9.53 3.93
CA SER A 311 -19.12 -10.79 4.61
C SER A 311 -17.85 -11.46 5.11
N SER A 312 -17.97 -12.35 6.09
CA SER A 312 -16.84 -13.10 6.67
C SER A 312 -16.07 -13.94 5.65
N ASP A 313 -16.75 -14.38 4.59
CA ASP A 313 -16.20 -15.29 3.57
C ASP A 313 -15.76 -14.56 2.29
N PHE A 314 -15.86 -13.22 2.25
CA PHE A 314 -15.37 -12.44 1.13
C PHE A 314 -13.84 -12.51 1.04
N ARG A 315 -13.34 -12.89 -0.12
CA ARG A 315 -11.91 -12.99 -0.41
C ARG A 315 -11.61 -12.31 -1.73
N SER A 316 -10.74 -11.30 -1.67
CA SER A 316 -10.25 -10.58 -2.85
C SER A 316 -8.78 -10.21 -2.64
N PRO A 317 -7.85 -11.11 -3.00
CA PRO A 317 -6.42 -10.87 -2.83
C PRO A 317 -5.93 -9.58 -3.51
N GLY A 318 -6.46 -9.26 -4.69
CA GLY A 318 -6.12 -8.03 -5.42
C GLY A 318 -6.54 -6.73 -4.70
N ALA A 319 -7.52 -6.81 -3.80
CA ALA A 319 -8.00 -5.67 -3.02
C ALA A 319 -7.21 -5.41 -1.74
N GLN A 320 -6.33 -6.33 -1.33
CA GLN A 320 -5.52 -6.16 -0.12
C GLN A 320 -4.54 -5.00 -0.27
N THR A 321 -4.57 -4.08 0.69
CA THR A 321 -3.74 -2.86 0.69
C THR A 321 -2.52 -2.97 1.59
N LYS A 322 -2.46 -3.96 2.49
CA LYS A 322 -1.33 -4.22 3.39
C LYS A 322 -0.74 -5.57 3.08
N ARG A 323 0.59 -5.62 3.00
CA ARG A 323 1.35 -6.82 2.64
C ARG A 323 2.59 -6.94 3.51
N VAL A 324 2.40 -6.84 4.83
CA VAL A 324 3.49 -6.93 5.79
C VAL A 324 3.76 -8.40 6.12
N ASN A 325 5.01 -8.79 6.07
CA ASN A 325 5.45 -10.12 6.50
C ASN A 325 5.92 -10.04 7.96
N TYR A 326 5.03 -10.32 8.90
CA TYR A 326 5.36 -10.29 10.32
C TYR A 326 6.29 -11.41 10.79
N ASN A 327 6.57 -12.41 9.96
CA ASN A 327 7.59 -13.43 10.22
C ASN A 327 9.00 -12.97 9.83
N TYR A 328 9.13 -11.79 9.19
CA TYR A 328 10.42 -11.22 8.85
C TYR A 328 11.13 -10.71 10.10
N GLN A 329 12.39 -11.08 10.23
CA GLN A 329 13.23 -10.55 11.30
C GLN A 329 13.95 -9.29 10.83
N PRO A 330 13.84 -8.17 11.57
CA PRO A 330 14.53 -6.93 11.22
C PRO A 330 16.05 -7.13 11.16
N THR A 331 16.68 -6.49 10.18
CA THR A 331 18.13 -6.56 9.96
C THR A 331 18.94 -5.67 10.90
N SER A 332 18.28 -4.84 11.71
CA SER A 332 18.93 -3.90 12.63
C SER A 332 19.76 -4.53 13.73
N PHE A 333 19.55 -5.81 13.99
CA PHE A 333 20.38 -6.60 14.87
C PHE A 333 21.28 -7.49 14.03
N GLY A 334 22.56 -7.13 13.89
CA GLY A 334 23.55 -7.95 13.22
C GLY A 334 23.64 -9.34 13.86
N ARG A 335 24.05 -10.34 13.09
CA ARG A 335 24.43 -11.64 13.64
C ARG A 335 25.64 -11.44 14.55
N ILE A 336 25.46 -11.60 15.84
CA ILE A 336 26.55 -11.77 16.78
C ILE A 336 26.62 -13.25 17.07
N THR A 337 27.62 -13.92 16.54
CA THR A 337 28.07 -15.30 16.87
C THR A 337 27.00 -16.18 17.52
N ASN A 338 26.32 -17.01 16.75
CA ASN A 338 25.33 -18.03 17.14
C ASN A 338 24.08 -17.57 17.92
N ASP A 339 24.11 -16.44 18.61
CA ASP A 339 22.98 -15.86 19.34
C ASP A 339 22.36 -14.74 18.53
N GLN A 340 21.30 -15.06 17.78
CA GLN A 340 20.47 -14.05 17.14
C GLN A 340 19.55 -13.47 18.20
N VAL A 341 19.64 -12.17 18.45
CA VAL A 341 18.59 -11.48 19.19
C VAL A 341 17.36 -11.43 18.29
N VAL A 342 16.42 -12.31 18.55
CA VAL A 342 15.13 -12.36 17.85
C VAL A 342 14.27 -11.25 18.45
N ARG A 343 13.90 -10.29 17.66
CA ARG A 343 12.94 -9.26 18.06
C ARG A 343 11.76 -9.18 17.10
N ASN A 344 10.63 -8.80 17.64
CA ASN A 344 9.42 -8.59 16.86
C ASN A 344 9.56 -7.36 15.95
N LEU A 345 8.89 -7.42 14.80
CA LEU A 345 8.76 -6.31 13.90
C LEU A 345 8.00 -5.15 14.58
N THR A 346 8.54 -3.94 14.51
CA THR A 346 7.97 -2.73 15.12
C THR A 346 7.57 -1.69 14.06
N ALA A 347 6.90 -0.62 14.49
CA ALA A 347 6.58 0.50 13.61
C ALA A 347 7.83 1.17 13.01
N PHE A 348 8.94 1.18 13.76
CA PHE A 348 10.21 1.70 13.28
C PHE A 348 10.77 0.87 12.11
N ASP A 349 10.61 -0.45 12.16
CA ASP A 349 11.02 -1.35 11.07
C ASP A 349 10.13 -1.18 9.83
N LEU A 350 8.82 -1.04 10.02
CA LEU A 350 7.87 -0.83 8.92
C LEU A 350 8.14 0.45 8.13
N MET A 351 8.80 1.44 8.72
CA MET A 351 9.17 2.67 8.01
C MET A 351 10.43 2.53 7.15
N ARG A 352 11.31 1.57 7.44
CA ARG A 352 12.67 1.52 6.85
C ARG A 352 13.06 0.19 6.23
N GLU A 353 12.49 -0.93 6.67
CA GLU A 353 12.87 -2.27 6.23
C GLU A 353 12.02 -2.72 5.05
N SER A 354 12.59 -2.65 3.87
CA SER A 354 11.91 -3.04 2.64
C SER A 354 11.51 -4.52 2.62
N ASN A 355 12.29 -5.37 3.28
CA ASN A 355 12.04 -6.81 3.34
C ASN A 355 10.89 -7.17 4.30
N ALA A 356 10.43 -6.22 5.13
CA ALA A 356 9.22 -6.39 5.93
C ALA A 356 7.96 -6.54 5.07
N TYR A 357 8.02 -6.16 3.79
CA TYR A 357 6.87 -6.20 2.89
C TYR A 357 6.95 -7.40 1.94
N ASN A 358 5.85 -8.15 1.85
CA ASN A 358 5.70 -9.22 0.88
C ASN A 358 5.33 -8.63 -0.48
N ARG A 359 6.20 -8.85 -1.48
CA ARG A 359 6.02 -8.36 -2.85
C ARG A 359 5.07 -9.19 -3.69
N GLN A 360 4.66 -10.35 -3.19
CA GLN A 360 3.77 -11.26 -3.92
C GLN A 360 2.32 -11.10 -3.44
N LEU A 361 1.40 -11.21 -4.35
CA LEU A 361 -0.02 -11.31 -4.03
C LEU A 361 -0.29 -12.68 -3.43
N SER A 362 -0.69 -12.72 -2.16
CA SER A 362 -1.05 -13.96 -1.49
C SER A 362 -2.49 -14.36 -1.83
N SER A 363 -2.73 -15.65 -2.02
CA SER A 363 -4.10 -16.19 -2.14
C SER A 363 -4.85 -16.22 -0.81
N ASN A 364 -4.10 -16.27 0.29
CA ASN A 364 -4.64 -16.27 1.65
C ASN A 364 -4.54 -14.88 2.27
N LEU A 365 -5.37 -14.61 3.26
CA LEU A 365 -5.22 -13.43 4.08
C LEU A 365 -3.89 -13.50 4.83
N MET A 366 -3.11 -12.43 4.73
CA MET A 366 -1.82 -12.34 5.39
C MET A 366 -1.97 -12.18 6.90
N LEU A 367 -0.97 -12.60 7.66
CA LEU A 367 -0.90 -12.34 9.09
C LEU A 367 -0.93 -10.85 9.37
N THR A 368 -1.65 -10.46 10.40
CA THR A 368 -1.73 -9.08 10.88
C THR A 368 -1.32 -9.00 12.34
N GLN A 369 -0.89 -7.83 12.78
CA GLN A 369 -0.68 -7.54 14.19
C GLN A 369 -1.82 -6.66 14.69
N PRO A 370 -2.70 -7.18 15.55
CA PRO A 370 -3.87 -6.44 16.03
C PRO A 370 -3.52 -5.10 16.68
N LYS A 371 -2.36 -5.00 17.36
CA LYS A 371 -1.89 -3.76 17.98
C LYS A 371 -1.68 -2.60 17.00
N TYR A 372 -1.50 -2.86 15.71
CA TYR A 372 -1.27 -1.78 14.74
C TYR A 372 -2.52 -1.44 13.93
N ASP A 373 -3.28 -2.43 13.52
CA ASP A 373 -4.57 -2.22 12.86
C ASP A 373 -5.45 -3.47 12.97
N ASN A 374 -6.39 -3.45 13.89
CA ASN A 374 -7.39 -4.50 14.06
C ASN A 374 -8.70 -4.18 13.36
N ILE A 375 -8.89 -2.94 12.91
CA ILE A 375 -10.15 -2.47 12.34
C ILE A 375 -10.26 -2.81 10.86
N THR A 376 -9.23 -2.42 10.09
CA THR A 376 -9.17 -2.66 8.63
C THR A 376 -7.82 -3.22 8.20
N PRO A 377 -7.38 -4.37 8.73
CA PRO A 377 -6.02 -4.89 8.51
C PRO A 377 -5.69 -5.18 7.05
N TYR A 378 -6.69 -5.36 6.19
CA TYR A 378 -6.53 -5.60 4.75
C TYR A 378 -7.04 -4.44 3.88
N GLY A 379 -7.33 -3.27 4.48
CA GLY A 379 -7.91 -2.12 3.82
C GLY A 379 -9.43 -2.17 3.73
N THR A 380 -10.00 -1.51 2.72
CA THR A 380 -11.46 -1.39 2.55
C THR A 380 -12.16 -2.75 2.44
N ALA A 381 -11.54 -3.70 1.77
CA ALA A 381 -12.07 -5.04 1.55
C ALA A 381 -11.81 -6.02 2.71
N THR A 382 -11.48 -5.52 3.91
CA THR A 382 -11.33 -6.37 5.10
C THR A 382 -12.60 -7.17 5.33
N PRO A 383 -12.53 -8.53 5.32
CA PRO A 383 -13.71 -9.36 5.52
C PRO A 383 -14.26 -9.25 6.94
N ASN A 384 -15.51 -9.70 7.10
CA ASN A 384 -16.22 -9.71 8.38
C ASN A 384 -16.38 -8.31 9.01
N ARG A 385 -16.71 -7.30 8.18
CA ARG A 385 -16.88 -5.91 8.62
C ARG A 385 -18.15 -5.30 8.03
N GLN A 386 -18.97 -4.71 8.89
CA GLN A 386 -20.11 -3.88 8.50
C GLN A 386 -20.22 -2.64 9.37
N GLY A 387 -20.71 -1.54 8.83
CA GLY A 387 -20.94 -0.31 9.60
C GLY A 387 -20.62 0.95 8.83
N VAL A 388 -20.45 2.04 9.55
CA VAL A 388 -20.40 3.40 9.04
C VAL A 388 -18.99 3.97 9.11
N THR A 389 -18.63 4.76 8.10
CA THR A 389 -17.40 5.59 8.07
C THR A 389 -17.80 7.02 7.71
N VAL A 390 -17.29 7.99 8.47
CA VAL A 390 -17.44 9.41 8.20
C VAL A 390 -16.06 10.06 8.13
N ASN A 391 -15.82 10.81 7.07
CA ASN A 391 -14.61 11.59 6.87
C ASN A 391 -14.98 13.06 6.65
N ALA A 392 -14.29 13.96 7.31
CA ALA A 392 -14.39 15.39 7.10
C ALA A 392 -13.00 15.97 6.84
N ARG A 393 -12.87 16.82 5.83
CA ARG A 393 -11.62 17.53 5.53
C ARG A 393 -11.93 18.99 5.29
N TYR A 394 -11.14 19.85 5.91
CA TYR A 394 -11.20 21.28 5.73
C TYR A 394 -9.82 21.83 5.37
N ILE A 395 -9.76 22.63 4.30
CA ILE A 395 -8.57 23.38 3.87
C ILE A 395 -8.95 24.86 3.94
N SER A 396 -8.25 25.62 4.74
CA SER A 396 -8.51 27.06 4.86
C SER A 396 -8.31 27.77 3.51
N PRO A 397 -9.06 28.85 3.20
CA PRO A 397 -9.01 29.53 1.90
C PRO A 397 -7.62 30.00 1.49
N LYS A 398 -6.80 30.39 2.47
CA LYS A 398 -5.40 30.80 2.26
C LYS A 398 -4.42 29.63 2.40
N GLN A 399 -4.93 28.40 2.51
CA GLN A 399 -4.13 27.22 2.79
C GLN A 399 -3.21 27.37 4.02
N LEU A 400 -3.66 28.10 5.03
CA LEU A 400 -2.91 28.29 6.28
C LEU A 400 -2.93 27.05 7.14
N PHE A 401 -4.01 26.31 7.09
CA PHE A 401 -4.14 25.01 7.78
C PHE A 401 -5.07 24.07 7.03
N GLU A 402 -4.80 22.81 7.22
CA GLU A 402 -5.61 21.68 6.77
C GLU A 402 -5.95 20.83 7.99
N ILE A 403 -7.22 20.44 8.12
CA ILE A 403 -7.69 19.53 9.17
C ILE A 403 -8.47 18.41 8.50
N SER A 404 -8.22 17.19 8.90
CA SER A 404 -9.04 16.04 8.53
C SER A 404 -9.41 15.23 9.76
N ALA A 405 -10.65 14.75 9.80
CA ALA A 405 -11.17 13.88 10.83
C ALA A 405 -11.82 12.65 10.20
N THR A 406 -11.57 11.48 10.77
CA THR A 406 -12.14 10.20 10.37
C THR A 406 -12.77 9.54 11.58
N GLN A 407 -14.02 9.11 11.44
CA GLN A 407 -14.71 8.26 12.41
C GLN A 407 -15.17 6.99 11.71
N MET A 408 -14.78 5.82 12.23
CA MET A 408 -15.28 4.52 11.79
C MET A 408 -15.96 3.83 12.96
N MET A 409 -17.13 3.28 12.71
CA MET A 409 -17.89 2.44 13.65
C MET A 409 -18.33 1.20 12.90
N LEU A 410 -17.59 0.11 13.11
CA LEU A 410 -17.77 -1.16 12.41
C LEU A 410 -18.06 -2.26 13.43
N GLN A 411 -18.67 -3.35 12.95
CA GLN A 411 -18.80 -4.59 13.70
C GLN A 411 -18.63 -5.80 12.78
N GLU A 412 -18.44 -6.96 13.37
CA GLU A 412 -18.43 -8.21 12.62
C GLU A 412 -19.81 -8.49 12.01
N THR A 413 -19.81 -9.10 10.83
CA THR A 413 -21.04 -9.59 10.17
C THR A 413 -21.45 -10.95 10.72
N ARG A 414 -20.48 -11.71 11.26
CA ARG A 414 -20.65 -13.01 11.92
C ARG A 414 -19.60 -13.13 13.01
N GLY A 415 -20.02 -13.45 14.23
CA GLY A 415 -19.10 -13.75 15.31
C GLY A 415 -18.18 -14.92 14.96
N GLU A 416 -16.92 -14.83 15.34
CA GLU A 416 -15.91 -15.86 15.13
C GLU A 416 -15.69 -16.62 16.45
N GLY A 417 -16.19 -17.87 16.52
CA GLY A 417 -16.15 -18.71 17.72
C GLY A 417 -17.13 -18.33 18.81
N THR A 418 -18.06 -17.39 18.56
CA THR A 418 -19.05 -16.87 19.51
C THR A 418 -20.24 -16.27 18.75
N LEU A 419 -21.36 -16.07 19.41
CA LEU A 419 -22.54 -15.42 18.84
C LEU A 419 -22.46 -13.89 18.93
N ILE A 420 -21.65 -13.35 19.84
CA ILE A 420 -21.53 -11.90 20.04
C ILE A 420 -20.45 -11.33 19.11
N PRO A 421 -20.82 -10.43 18.18
CA PRO A 421 -19.86 -9.84 17.26
C PRO A 421 -18.94 -8.83 17.96
N ARG A 422 -17.67 -8.79 17.54
CA ARG A 422 -16.76 -7.71 17.94
C ARG A 422 -17.21 -6.38 17.32
N LYS A 423 -17.04 -5.31 18.09
CA LYS A 423 -17.24 -3.91 17.67
C LYS A 423 -15.88 -3.25 17.49
N PHE A 424 -15.75 -2.45 16.45
CA PHE A 424 -14.51 -1.78 16.08
C PHE A 424 -14.77 -0.29 15.93
N MET A 425 -14.00 0.53 16.59
CA MET A 425 -14.09 1.98 16.52
C MET A 425 -12.74 2.61 16.25
N ARG A 426 -12.69 3.49 15.25
CA ARG A 426 -11.53 4.35 14.97
C ARG A 426 -11.94 5.80 14.98
N SER A 427 -11.21 6.61 15.74
CA SER A 427 -11.28 8.06 15.70
C SER A 427 -9.91 8.59 15.34
N GLU A 428 -9.80 9.36 14.27
CA GLU A 428 -8.54 9.94 13.82
C GLU A 428 -8.71 11.41 13.47
N VAL A 429 -7.79 12.25 13.94
CA VAL A 429 -7.69 13.67 13.57
C VAL A 429 -6.27 13.96 13.13
N LYS A 430 -6.14 14.64 11.99
CA LYS A 430 -4.89 15.17 11.46
C LYS A 430 -5.04 16.66 11.23
N ALA A 431 -4.03 17.43 11.62
CA ALA A 431 -3.95 18.85 11.35
C ALA A 431 -2.56 19.22 10.85
N VAL A 432 -2.49 20.08 9.84
CA VAL A 432 -1.25 20.68 9.34
C VAL A 432 -1.44 22.19 9.30
N ALA A 433 -0.51 22.94 9.90
CA ALA A 433 -0.49 24.39 9.86
C ALA A 433 0.72 24.87 9.05
N HIS A 434 0.47 25.65 8.00
CA HIS A 434 1.48 26.26 7.14
C HIS A 434 1.77 27.69 7.63
N LEU A 435 2.61 27.82 8.63
CA LEU A 435 2.84 29.08 9.36
C LEU A 435 3.60 30.12 8.53
N SER A 436 4.46 29.70 7.59
CA SER A 436 5.13 30.62 6.67
C SER A 436 4.15 31.49 5.87
N LYS A 437 3.04 30.92 5.44
CA LYS A 437 1.97 31.64 4.73
C LYS A 437 1.28 32.69 5.62
N ARG A 438 1.27 32.48 6.94
CA ARG A 438 0.71 33.43 7.91
C ARG A 438 1.59 34.66 8.09
N PHE A 439 2.92 34.48 8.06
CA PHE A 439 3.90 35.55 8.23
C PHE A 439 4.27 36.28 6.92
N GLY A 440 3.55 35.97 5.82
CA GLY A 440 3.71 36.63 4.52
C GLY A 440 4.93 36.19 3.72
N SER A 441 5.70 35.23 4.21
CA SER A 441 6.80 34.64 3.47
C SER A 441 6.25 33.51 2.57
N LYS A 442 6.15 33.75 1.26
CA LYS A 442 5.68 32.73 0.31
C LYS A 442 6.74 31.67 0.02
N ASP A 443 8.00 31.99 0.25
CA ASP A 443 9.14 31.21 -0.22
C ASP A 443 9.81 30.38 0.89
N LYS A 444 9.48 30.64 2.17
CA LYS A 444 10.06 29.92 3.32
C LYS A 444 9.10 28.84 3.83
N LEU A 445 9.66 27.74 4.25
CA LEU A 445 8.92 26.62 4.81
C LEU A 445 8.80 26.76 6.34
N PHE A 446 7.56 26.69 6.85
CA PHE A 446 7.31 26.51 8.28
C PHE A 446 5.99 25.79 8.47
N ASP A 447 6.09 24.46 8.58
CA ASP A 447 4.94 23.57 8.71
C ASP A 447 4.96 22.84 10.06
N VAL A 448 3.81 22.80 10.71
CA VAL A 448 3.59 22.01 11.93
C VAL A 448 2.46 21.03 11.68
N SER A 449 2.69 19.78 12.00
CA SER A 449 1.71 18.69 11.82
C SER A 449 1.42 17.99 13.13
N VAL A 450 0.15 17.66 13.36
CA VAL A 450 -0.31 16.86 14.50
C VAL A 450 -1.24 15.78 13.98
N ARG A 451 -1.09 14.57 14.51
CA ARG A 451 -2.00 13.44 14.25
C ARG A 451 -2.30 12.75 15.57
N PHE A 452 -3.58 12.52 15.80
CA PHE A 452 -4.06 11.65 16.88
C PHE A 452 -4.99 10.61 16.29
N ARG A 453 -4.78 9.34 16.66
CA ARG A 453 -5.64 8.22 16.29
C ARG A 453 -5.88 7.36 17.52
N ASN A 454 -7.12 6.94 17.71
CA ASN A 454 -7.52 5.99 18.72
C ASN A 454 -8.35 4.87 18.07
N ASP A 455 -7.89 3.64 18.20
CA ASP A 455 -8.55 2.43 17.73
C ASP A 455 -8.97 1.59 18.92
N ASN A 456 -10.25 1.18 18.96
CA ASN A 456 -10.77 0.28 19.97
C ASN A 456 -11.48 -0.92 19.34
N THR A 457 -11.22 -2.10 19.88
CA THR A 457 -11.95 -3.33 19.56
C THR A 457 -12.53 -3.87 20.85
N SER A 458 -13.83 -4.15 20.89
CA SER A 458 -14.51 -4.62 22.09
C SER A 458 -15.53 -5.71 21.76
N ARG A 459 -15.71 -6.64 22.70
CA ARG A 459 -16.78 -7.64 22.74
C ARG A 459 -17.06 -7.98 24.19
N GLU A 460 -18.33 -8.07 24.54
CA GLU A 460 -18.77 -8.50 25.87
C GLU A 460 -18.37 -9.95 26.13
N GLU A 461 -18.26 -10.31 27.40
CA GLU A 461 -17.99 -11.68 27.83
C GLU A 461 -19.18 -12.58 27.50
N GLU A 462 -18.92 -13.81 27.14
CA GLU A 462 -19.89 -14.86 26.91
C GLU A 462 -19.47 -16.11 27.69
N GLU A 463 -20.37 -17.03 27.95
CA GLU A 463 -20.06 -18.26 28.64
C GLU A 463 -18.88 -18.97 27.95
N ASN A 464 -17.79 -19.19 28.71
CA ASN A 464 -16.53 -19.77 28.26
C ASN A 464 -15.73 -18.96 27.20
N VAL A 465 -16.11 -17.71 26.92
CA VAL A 465 -15.37 -16.84 26.00
C VAL A 465 -15.09 -15.49 26.67
N ARG A 466 -13.84 -15.23 26.99
CA ARG A 466 -13.40 -13.98 27.64
C ARG A 466 -13.76 -12.75 26.79
N ALA A 467 -14.09 -11.67 27.47
CA ALA A 467 -14.30 -10.37 26.84
C ALA A 467 -13.12 -9.94 25.98
N VAL A 468 -13.38 -9.24 24.91
CA VAL A 468 -12.35 -8.56 24.09
C VAL A 468 -12.33 -7.09 24.45
N ASP A 469 -11.15 -6.58 24.74
CA ASP A 469 -10.89 -5.15 24.95
C ASP A 469 -9.45 -4.85 24.50
N LEU A 470 -9.32 -4.32 23.29
CA LEU A 470 -8.02 -3.99 22.70
C LEU A 470 -8.03 -2.52 22.26
N SER A 471 -7.11 -1.74 22.77
CA SER A 471 -6.95 -0.32 22.47
C SER A 471 -5.58 -0.03 21.89
N THR A 472 -5.54 0.83 20.87
CA THR A 472 -4.29 1.36 20.32
C THR A 472 -4.43 2.87 20.09
N GLN A 473 -3.49 3.64 20.63
CA GLN A 473 -3.45 5.09 20.45
C GLN A 473 -2.14 5.48 19.73
N ILE A 474 -2.25 6.41 18.78
CA ILE A 474 -1.12 6.98 18.05
C ILE A 474 -1.18 8.49 18.18
N LEU A 475 -0.13 9.07 18.74
CA LEU A 475 0.10 10.51 18.76
C LEU A 475 1.35 10.82 17.96
N SER A 476 1.26 11.72 16.97
CA SER A 476 2.41 12.16 16.19
C SER A 476 2.41 13.69 16.11
N VAL A 477 3.57 14.29 16.33
CA VAL A 477 3.80 15.74 16.20
C VAL A 477 5.05 15.96 15.38
N GLY A 478 4.96 16.83 14.38
CA GLY A 478 6.08 17.15 13.51
C GLY A 478 6.20 18.63 13.22
N MET A 479 7.43 19.07 12.99
CA MET A 479 7.74 20.42 12.54
C MET A 479 8.79 20.37 11.44
N GLU A 480 8.61 21.20 10.42
CA GLU A 480 9.59 21.46 9.37
C GLU A 480 9.73 22.97 9.24
N TYR A 481 10.94 23.49 9.45
CA TYR A 481 11.21 24.92 9.49
C TYR A 481 12.48 25.28 8.71
N GLU A 482 12.35 26.14 7.70
CA GLU A 482 13.48 26.72 6.98
C GLU A 482 14.02 27.91 7.78
N PHE A 483 15.10 27.69 8.53
CA PHE A 483 15.71 28.68 9.39
C PHE A 483 16.71 29.60 8.65
N TRP A 484 17.35 29.07 7.58
CA TRP A 484 18.13 29.82 6.59
C TRP A 484 17.71 29.40 5.19
N ASP A 485 18.08 30.17 4.19
CA ASP A 485 17.79 29.84 2.81
C ASP A 485 18.37 28.47 2.45
N ASN A 486 17.45 27.56 2.04
CA ASN A 486 17.75 26.17 1.73
C ASN A 486 18.15 25.27 2.92
N TRP A 487 18.13 25.76 4.17
CA TRP A 487 18.38 24.97 5.35
C TRP A 487 17.10 24.72 6.14
N ASP A 488 16.71 23.48 6.24
CA ASP A 488 15.50 23.06 6.94
C ASP A 488 15.84 22.30 8.23
N LEU A 489 15.21 22.69 9.33
CA LEU A 489 15.17 21.94 10.58
C LEU A 489 13.92 21.07 10.56
N MET A 490 14.08 19.78 10.83
CA MET A 490 12.98 18.83 10.91
C MET A 490 12.95 18.20 12.29
N LEU A 491 11.82 18.28 12.97
CA LEU A 491 11.60 17.65 14.27
C LEU A 491 10.39 16.73 14.22
N GLY A 492 10.43 15.64 14.98
CA GLY A 492 9.31 14.72 15.03
C GLY A 492 9.29 13.87 16.29
N ILE A 493 8.08 13.65 16.78
CA ILE A 493 7.77 12.72 17.87
C ILE A 493 6.60 11.85 17.42
N GLN A 494 6.67 10.56 17.68
CA GLN A 494 5.55 9.65 17.52
C GLN A 494 5.52 8.67 18.68
N GLN A 495 4.36 8.55 19.30
CA GLN A 495 4.08 7.57 20.33
C GLN A 495 2.93 6.69 19.89
N ILE A 496 3.11 5.38 20.05
CA ILE A 496 2.10 4.36 19.87
C ILE A 496 1.98 3.64 21.22
N THR A 497 0.80 3.64 21.81
CA THR A 497 0.49 2.85 23.01
C THR A 497 -0.54 1.81 22.65
N PHE A 498 -0.37 0.61 23.17
CA PHE A 498 -1.30 -0.49 22.93
C PHE A 498 -1.50 -1.28 24.20
N ASN A 499 -2.74 -1.62 24.48
CA ASN A 499 -3.13 -2.36 25.67
C ASN A 499 -4.35 -3.21 25.38
N GLY A 500 -4.40 -4.39 25.98
CA GLY A 500 -5.61 -5.19 26.06
C GLY A 500 -5.48 -6.60 25.50
N PHE A 501 -6.63 -7.16 25.17
CA PHE A 501 -6.80 -8.56 24.86
C PHE A 501 -7.75 -8.76 23.67
N ASP A 502 -7.42 -9.70 22.80
CA ASP A 502 -8.26 -10.17 21.68
C ASP A 502 -7.94 -11.65 21.36
N TYR A 503 -8.68 -12.23 20.45
CA TYR A 503 -8.42 -13.53 19.86
C TYR A 503 -8.01 -13.39 18.40
N THR A 504 -6.89 -14.01 18.04
CA THR A 504 -6.45 -14.09 16.64
C THR A 504 -6.89 -15.42 16.03
N ALA A 505 -7.63 -15.37 14.94
CA ALA A 505 -8.04 -16.56 14.21
C ALA A 505 -6.83 -17.24 13.55
N VAL A 506 -6.62 -18.51 13.86
CA VAL A 506 -5.61 -19.36 13.21
C VAL A 506 -6.27 -20.07 12.04
N ARG A 507 -5.67 -19.91 10.85
CA ARG A 507 -6.25 -20.39 9.59
C ARG A 507 -5.37 -21.49 8.99
N ASN A 508 -6.02 -22.46 8.36
CA ASN A 508 -5.36 -23.48 7.55
C ASN A 508 -4.99 -22.94 6.14
N ASN A 509 -4.39 -23.78 5.31
CA ASN A 509 -3.99 -23.43 3.94
C ASN A 509 -5.17 -23.05 3.01
N PHE A 510 -6.39 -23.37 3.39
CA PHE A 510 -7.63 -23.01 2.70
C PHE A 510 -8.26 -21.72 3.24
N SER A 511 -7.57 -21.01 4.13
CA SER A 511 -8.06 -19.80 4.84
C SER A 511 -9.25 -20.04 5.77
N GLU A 512 -9.53 -21.28 6.14
CA GLU A 512 -10.54 -21.63 7.14
C GLU A 512 -9.99 -21.46 8.55
N ILE A 513 -10.82 -20.95 9.45
CA ILE A 513 -10.49 -20.85 10.87
C ILE A 513 -10.63 -22.24 11.49
N TYR A 514 -9.55 -22.78 12.04
CA TYR A 514 -9.59 -24.05 12.76
C TYR A 514 -9.28 -23.91 14.26
N ASN A 515 -8.75 -22.75 14.67
CA ASN A 515 -8.44 -22.47 16.07
C ASN A 515 -8.42 -20.95 16.31
N PHE A 516 -8.42 -20.55 17.59
CA PHE A 516 -8.23 -19.19 18.05
C PHE A 516 -7.06 -19.16 19.01
N LYS A 517 -6.15 -18.23 18.81
CA LYS A 517 -5.04 -17.95 19.71
C LYS A 517 -5.33 -16.67 20.48
N GLU A 518 -5.17 -16.71 21.78
CA GLU A 518 -5.21 -15.54 22.62
C GLU A 518 -4.09 -14.57 22.23
N TYR A 519 -4.44 -13.31 22.14
CA TYR A 519 -3.53 -12.22 21.86
C TYR A 519 -3.67 -11.19 22.98
N GLN A 520 -2.58 -11.01 23.73
CA GLN A 520 -2.50 -10.03 24.79
C GLN A 520 -1.35 -9.09 24.52
N THR A 521 -1.54 -7.81 24.79
CA THR A 521 -0.53 -6.78 24.57
C THR A 521 -0.67 -5.68 25.61
N ASP A 522 0.45 -5.20 26.11
CA ASP A 522 0.54 -4.01 26.96
C ASP A 522 1.93 -3.41 26.77
N GLY A 523 1.99 -2.20 26.19
CA GLY A 523 3.27 -1.60 25.91
C GLY A 523 3.19 -0.31 25.09
N SER A 524 4.35 0.14 24.67
CA SER A 524 4.45 1.35 23.87
C SER A 524 5.68 1.36 22.96
N GLU A 525 5.55 2.07 21.85
CA GLU A 525 6.62 2.40 20.93
C GLU A 525 6.75 3.93 20.87
N PHE A 526 7.89 4.44 21.26
CA PHE A 526 8.17 5.88 21.28
C PHE A 526 9.31 6.20 20.32
N MET A 527 9.06 7.12 19.39
CA MET A 527 10.05 7.63 18.44
C MET A 527 10.20 9.14 18.58
N GLN A 528 11.43 9.61 18.59
CA GLN A 528 11.76 11.02 18.48
C GLN A 528 12.92 11.18 17.51
N ALA A 529 12.88 12.23 16.69
CA ALA A 529 13.95 12.54 15.77
C ALA A 529 14.13 14.05 15.59
N ALA A 530 15.37 14.43 15.34
CA ALA A 530 15.75 15.74 14.87
C ALA A 530 16.65 15.60 13.65
N GLY A 531 16.44 16.45 12.66
CA GLY A 531 17.22 16.41 11.42
C GLY A 531 17.42 17.80 10.84
N VAL A 532 18.51 17.94 10.10
CA VAL A 532 18.81 19.13 9.29
C VAL A 532 18.96 18.70 7.85
N ARG A 533 18.33 19.45 6.94
CA ARG A 533 18.42 19.22 5.50
C ARG A 533 18.93 20.49 4.82
N TYR A 534 19.94 20.34 3.97
CA TYR A 534 20.38 21.36 3.04
C TYR A 534 19.92 21.03 1.63
N ARG A 535 19.23 21.95 0.97
CA ARG A 535 18.77 21.85 -0.41
C ARG A 535 19.74 22.53 -1.34
N PHE A 536 20.50 21.77 -2.14
CA PHE A 536 21.37 22.34 -3.19
C PHE A 536 20.53 22.91 -4.34
N SER A 537 19.39 22.27 -4.59
CA SER A 537 18.38 22.66 -5.57
C SER A 537 17.04 21.99 -5.22
N ASP A 538 15.99 22.27 -6.00
CA ASP A 538 14.69 21.58 -5.87
C ASP A 538 14.79 20.06 -6.08
N LYS A 539 15.89 19.61 -6.72
CA LYS A 539 16.11 18.21 -7.09
C LYS A 539 17.22 17.52 -6.29
N SER A 540 17.97 18.23 -5.47
CA SER A 540 19.08 17.65 -4.73
C SER A 540 19.19 18.19 -3.31
N SER A 541 19.45 17.29 -2.37
CA SER A 541 19.56 17.63 -0.95
C SER A 541 20.49 16.70 -0.19
N LEU A 542 21.02 17.19 0.92
CA LEU A 542 21.75 16.44 1.93
C LEU A 542 21.00 16.56 3.26
N SER A 543 20.67 15.45 3.88
CA SER A 543 19.98 15.41 5.17
C SER A 543 20.80 14.61 6.18
N MET A 544 20.81 15.10 7.41
CA MET A 544 21.39 14.44 8.57
C MET A 544 20.32 14.34 9.66
N ASN A 545 20.03 13.13 10.13
CA ASN A 545 19.01 12.87 11.13
C ASN A 545 19.58 12.06 12.30
N LEU A 546 19.13 12.42 13.50
CA LEU A 546 19.31 11.65 14.72
C LEU A 546 17.94 11.18 15.19
N SER A 547 17.78 9.89 15.37
CA SER A 547 16.53 9.29 15.83
C SER A 547 16.77 8.43 17.06
N ASN A 548 15.82 8.43 17.97
CA ASN A 548 15.78 7.54 19.11
C ASN A 548 14.42 6.84 19.13
N PHE A 549 14.46 5.52 19.15
CA PHE A 549 13.29 4.66 19.22
C PHE A 549 13.38 3.81 20.49
N LYS A 550 12.29 3.78 21.27
CA LYS A 550 12.17 2.90 22.45
C LYS A 550 10.93 2.02 22.28
N ASN A 551 11.13 0.71 22.44
CA ASN A 551 10.05 -0.27 22.55
C ASN A 551 9.94 -0.74 24.00
N THR A 552 8.71 -0.82 24.51
CA THR A 552 8.40 -1.41 25.83
C THR A 552 7.27 -2.41 25.67
N ASP A 553 7.43 -3.57 26.30
CA ASP A 553 6.43 -4.63 26.33
C ASP A 553 6.37 -5.16 27.77
N ALA A 554 5.18 -5.14 28.37
CA ALA A 554 5.00 -5.55 29.75
C ALA A 554 4.98 -7.08 29.92
N PHE A 555 4.74 -7.83 28.84
CA PHE A 555 4.66 -9.30 28.88
C PHE A 555 5.96 -9.98 28.45
N ASP A 556 6.82 -9.28 27.70
CA ASP A 556 8.08 -9.83 27.22
C ASP A 556 9.21 -8.80 27.40
N ALA A 557 9.94 -8.91 28.50
CA ALA A 557 11.06 -8.02 28.83
C ALA A 557 12.17 -8.05 27.76
N THR A 558 12.30 -9.15 27.02
CA THR A 558 13.29 -9.25 25.93
C THR A 558 12.98 -8.29 24.77
N GLN A 559 11.74 -7.82 24.67
CA GLN A 559 11.31 -6.82 23.70
C GLN A 559 11.50 -5.37 24.21
N ASN A 560 12.01 -5.18 25.42
CA ASN A 560 12.35 -3.85 25.96
C ASN A 560 13.73 -3.43 25.47
N TYR A 561 13.76 -2.54 24.49
CA TYR A 561 15.00 -2.06 23.89
C TYR A 561 14.89 -0.64 23.36
N THR A 562 16.05 -0.04 23.14
CA THR A 562 16.19 1.28 22.53
C THR A 562 17.08 1.19 21.30
N ILE A 563 16.69 1.83 20.20
CA ILE A 563 17.54 2.00 19.02
C ILE A 563 17.86 3.49 18.86
N ARG A 564 19.14 3.82 18.89
CA ARG A 564 19.62 5.17 18.53
C ARG A 564 20.21 5.10 17.13
N GLN A 565 19.66 5.89 16.22
CA GLN A 565 20.08 5.90 14.82
C GLN A 565 20.64 7.26 14.44
N PHE A 566 21.77 7.25 13.76
CA PHE A 566 22.26 8.34 12.95
C PHE A 566 22.05 8.00 11.48
N MET A 567 21.49 8.93 10.69
CA MET A 567 21.31 8.78 9.26
C MET A 567 21.87 9.98 8.52
N LEU A 568 22.68 9.71 7.48
CA LEU A 568 23.13 10.69 6.50
C LEU A 568 22.60 10.27 5.13
N LEU A 569 21.88 11.19 4.48
CA LEU A 569 21.23 10.92 3.20
C LEU A 569 21.53 12.06 2.22
N TYR A 570 22.26 11.75 1.16
CA TYR A 570 22.31 12.55 -0.06
C TYR A 570 21.36 11.99 -1.09
N GLN A 571 20.58 12.84 -1.73
CA GLN A 571 19.70 12.43 -2.83
C GLN A 571 19.65 13.50 -3.92
N MET A 572 19.57 13.04 -5.17
CA MET A 572 19.50 13.88 -6.36
C MET A 572 18.62 13.22 -7.42
N ASN A 573 17.78 14.01 -8.09
CA ASN A 573 17.05 13.61 -9.30
C ASN A 573 17.55 14.46 -10.48
N PHE A 574 17.70 13.85 -11.65
CA PHE A 574 18.18 14.53 -12.85
C PHE A 574 17.45 14.09 -14.12
#